data_ae3ba0a742d89358e52f5be9a442b096
#
_entry.id   ae3ba0a742d89358e52f5be9a442b096
#
_cell.length_a   1.000
_cell.length_b   1.000
_cell.length_c   1.000
_cell.angle_alpha   90.00
_cell.angle_beta   90.00
_cell.angle_gamma   90.00
#
_symmetry.space_group_name_H-M   'P 1'
#
loop_
_entity.id
_entity.type
_entity.pdbx_description
1 polymer ?
#
loop_
_entity_poly.entity_id
_entity_poly.type
_entity_poly.pdbx_seq_one_letter_code
_entity_poly.pdbx_strand_id
1 'polypeptide(L)'
;MLPLRGGPDRRRRPLTMGSRAAGRLEPVPAAAAPGRATFLELFFDLVYVFALTRISARAFEDLTQDPGREHGWGTITGSGKTLLLLLALWAVWQGTAWTTSRYDPYRVPLQTVVITALVCSMVMGVAIPRAFSETALMFAVAYVIAQVTRPVILSVALGPHPYRRLKVRMAVIYAVSGVLWIGGAMLSTNAQVVLWSVALGFEYLAARCGWPVPGLGRSTISKWEIAGEHLAERYQQFFLVALGETILVAGFSYSKGPYEKGHAWAFALALATSIMLWRIYVQRAGRILGEAVMKARHPANIGRSAADTHLVMVIGLACTAIGYELIIEAPLERIPGSWLAMVLGGPALFLAGRARLEYEVFARVSPSRWIALTVLVVSSVPLLHLPGVLTTALGALVLAAVAVADARRAHGAPPEAATPPF
;
A
#
# COMPACT_ATOMS: atom_id res chain seq x y z
N MET A 1 -21.28 27.76 60.66
CA MET A 1 -21.85 28.39 59.43
C MET A 1 -20.76 29.14 58.71
N LEU A 2 -20.20 28.57 57.66
CA LEU A 2 -19.24 29.21 56.74
C LEU A 2 -19.68 28.87 55.33
N PRO A 3 -19.77 29.82 54.36
CA PRO A 3 -20.30 29.55 53.02
C PRO A 3 -19.26 28.99 52.10
N LEU A 4 -19.67 27.97 51.34
CA LEU A 4 -18.92 27.35 50.23
C LEU A 4 -18.75 28.36 49.09
N ARG A 5 -17.50 28.65 48.70
CA ARG A 5 -17.18 29.43 47.49
C ARG A 5 -17.33 28.51 46.27
N GLY A 6 -18.26 28.86 45.38
CA GLY A 6 -18.40 28.26 44.06
C GLY A 6 -17.22 28.64 43.17
N GLY A 7 -16.59 27.62 42.56
CA GLY A 7 -15.58 27.79 41.54
C GLY A 7 -16.24 28.12 40.17
N PRO A 8 -15.54 28.79 39.25
CA PRO A 8 -16.12 29.22 37.99
C PRO A 8 -16.34 28.03 37.04
N ASP A 9 -17.59 27.90 36.61
CA ASP A 9 -18.09 27.02 35.58
C ASP A 9 -17.33 27.24 34.24
N ARG A 10 -16.40 26.35 33.89
CA ARG A 10 -15.81 26.34 32.57
C ARG A 10 -16.82 25.81 31.56
N ARG A 11 -17.74 26.68 31.13
CA ARG A 11 -18.61 26.42 29.99
C ARG A 11 -17.76 26.06 28.78
N ARG A 12 -17.81 24.80 28.37
CA ARG A 12 -17.33 24.33 27.07
C ARG A 12 -18.05 25.14 25.99
N ARG A 13 -17.32 26.03 25.32
CA ARG A 13 -17.84 26.71 24.12
C ARG A 13 -18.09 25.64 23.04
N PRO A 14 -19.30 25.53 22.50
CA PRO A 14 -19.50 24.63 21.34
C PRO A 14 -18.68 25.17 20.17
N LEU A 15 -17.87 24.30 19.57
CA LEU A 15 -17.15 24.57 18.34
C LEU A 15 -18.19 24.82 17.24
N THR A 16 -18.45 26.05 16.89
CA THR A 16 -19.33 26.44 15.79
C THR A 16 -18.70 25.97 14.47
N MET A 17 -19.32 25.04 13.81
CA MET A 17 -18.96 24.45 12.52
C MET A 17 -18.96 25.46 11.33
N GLY A 18 -19.36 26.71 11.56
CA GLY A 18 -19.68 27.65 10.48
C GLY A 18 -18.59 28.59 9.99
N SER A 19 -17.44 28.75 10.68
CA SER A 19 -16.45 29.78 10.31
C SER A 19 -15.13 29.29 9.71
N ARG A 20 -14.94 27.99 9.54
CA ARG A 20 -13.68 27.39 9.05
C ARG A 20 -13.51 27.38 7.52
N ALA A 21 -14.51 27.73 6.74
CA ALA A 21 -14.49 27.57 5.27
C ALA A 21 -13.61 28.58 4.50
N ALA A 22 -13.26 29.73 5.07
CA ALA A 22 -12.61 30.85 4.36
C ALA A 22 -11.17 31.15 4.77
N GLY A 23 -10.55 30.37 5.67
CA GLY A 23 -9.15 30.57 6.09
C GLY A 23 -8.12 29.87 5.20
N ARG A 24 -6.87 30.39 5.17
CA ARG A 24 -5.73 29.74 4.52
C ARG A 24 -5.52 28.34 5.06
N LEU A 25 -5.01 27.45 4.19
CA LEU A 25 -4.65 26.09 4.60
C LEU A 25 -3.39 26.16 5.48
N GLU A 26 -3.49 25.60 6.68
CA GLU A 26 -2.37 25.46 7.61
C GLU A 26 -2.15 23.98 7.92
N PRO A 27 -0.90 23.53 8.15
CA PRO A 27 -0.63 22.21 8.66
C PRO A 27 -1.33 22.02 10.01
N VAL A 28 -1.94 20.85 10.22
CA VAL A 28 -2.55 20.52 11.50
C VAL A 28 -1.45 20.08 12.45
N PRO A 29 -1.31 20.68 13.65
CA PRO A 29 -0.41 20.16 14.67
C PRO A 29 -0.72 18.69 14.96
N ALA A 30 0.31 17.86 15.14
CA ALA A 30 0.14 16.42 15.36
C ALA A 30 -0.83 16.08 16.51
N ALA A 31 -0.83 16.89 17.56
CA ALA A 31 -1.74 16.75 18.73
C ALA A 31 -3.20 17.15 18.45
N ALA A 32 -3.49 17.87 17.37
CA ALA A 32 -4.82 18.35 17.01
C ALA A 32 -5.39 17.66 15.75
N ALA A 33 -4.63 16.76 15.14
CA ALA A 33 -5.08 16.01 13.97
C ALA A 33 -6.17 15.00 14.38
N PRO A 34 -7.20 14.80 13.53
CA PRO A 34 -8.13 13.72 13.74
C PRO A 34 -7.38 12.39 13.72
N GLY A 35 -7.49 11.58 14.77
CA GLY A 35 -6.84 10.27 14.86
C GLY A 35 -7.46 9.23 13.92
N ARG A 36 -8.59 9.55 13.26
CA ARG A 36 -9.34 8.62 12.39
C ARG A 36 -9.48 9.16 10.98
N ALA A 37 -9.45 8.24 10.01
CA ALA A 37 -9.74 8.55 8.62
C ALA A 37 -11.18 9.07 8.42
N THR A 38 -11.35 9.96 7.47
CA THR A 38 -12.65 10.51 7.08
C THR A 38 -13.40 9.56 6.13
N PHE A 39 -14.71 9.73 6.02
CA PHE A 39 -15.50 8.99 5.04
C PHE A 39 -15.03 9.18 3.60
N LEU A 40 -14.56 10.38 3.25
CA LEU A 40 -14.01 10.66 1.92
C LEU A 40 -12.73 9.85 1.65
N GLU A 41 -11.87 9.71 2.64
CA GLU A 41 -10.66 8.88 2.53
C GLU A 41 -10.98 7.40 2.42
N LEU A 42 -11.97 6.91 3.17
CA LEU A 42 -12.47 5.53 3.02
C LEU A 42 -13.07 5.29 1.64
N PHE A 43 -13.83 6.26 1.12
CA PHE A 43 -14.38 6.18 -0.24
C PHE A 43 -13.28 6.17 -1.31
N PHE A 44 -12.23 6.96 -1.11
CA PHE A 44 -11.04 6.91 -1.96
C PHE A 44 -10.37 5.53 -1.94
N ASP A 45 -10.25 4.90 -0.77
CA ASP A 45 -9.65 3.58 -0.65
C ASP A 45 -10.47 2.48 -1.34
N LEU A 46 -11.80 2.61 -1.43
CA LEU A 46 -12.65 1.64 -2.14
C LEU A 46 -12.33 1.55 -3.63
N VAL A 47 -11.85 2.63 -4.27
CA VAL A 47 -11.41 2.59 -5.67
C VAL A 47 -10.24 1.64 -5.86
N TYR A 48 -9.40 1.48 -4.84
CA TYR A 48 -8.25 0.57 -4.91
C TYR A 48 -8.64 -0.90 -4.81
N VAL A 49 -9.80 -1.24 -4.27
CA VAL A 49 -10.35 -2.62 -4.39
C VAL A 49 -10.46 -2.96 -5.87
N PHE A 50 -11.14 -2.10 -6.66
CA PHE A 50 -11.28 -2.29 -8.09
C PHE A 50 -9.93 -2.30 -8.82
N ALA A 51 -9.04 -1.34 -8.52
CA ALA A 51 -7.75 -1.24 -9.18
C ALA A 51 -6.85 -2.47 -8.91
N LEU A 52 -6.85 -3.00 -7.67
CA LEU A 52 -6.11 -4.20 -7.31
C LEU A 52 -6.67 -5.44 -8.01
N THR A 53 -8.01 -5.59 -8.09
CA THR A 53 -8.64 -6.68 -8.86
C THR A 53 -8.21 -6.65 -10.33
N ARG A 54 -8.07 -5.44 -10.93
CA ARG A 54 -7.56 -5.32 -12.31
C ARG A 54 -6.08 -5.68 -12.43
N ILE A 55 -5.28 -5.37 -11.41
CA ILE A 55 -3.86 -5.78 -11.32
C ILE A 55 -3.74 -7.30 -11.21
N SER A 56 -4.51 -7.93 -10.33
CA SER A 56 -4.51 -9.40 -10.14
C SER A 56 -4.94 -10.11 -11.43
N ALA A 57 -6.05 -9.70 -12.04
CA ALA A 57 -6.54 -10.29 -13.29
C ALA A 57 -5.52 -10.18 -14.43
N ARG A 58 -4.87 -9.01 -14.57
CA ARG A 58 -3.82 -8.83 -15.58
C ARG A 58 -2.63 -9.74 -15.32
N ALA A 59 -2.15 -9.83 -14.07
CA ALA A 59 -1.02 -10.68 -13.72
C ALA A 59 -1.35 -12.17 -13.94
N PHE A 60 -2.60 -12.56 -13.65
CA PHE A 60 -3.09 -13.90 -13.94
C PHE A 60 -3.05 -14.21 -15.46
N GLU A 61 -3.55 -13.29 -16.29
CA GLU A 61 -3.47 -13.42 -17.75
C GLU A 61 -2.02 -13.54 -18.24
N ASP A 62 -1.12 -12.68 -17.75
CA ASP A 62 0.32 -12.71 -18.09
C ASP A 62 0.99 -14.05 -17.69
N LEU A 63 0.49 -14.75 -16.66
CA LEU A 63 1.04 -16.04 -16.19
C LEU A 63 0.42 -17.25 -16.88
N THR A 64 -0.81 -17.16 -17.38
CA THR A 64 -1.55 -18.30 -17.96
C THR A 64 -1.52 -18.34 -19.48
N GLN A 65 -1.47 -17.19 -20.17
CA GLN A 65 -1.55 -17.13 -21.63
C GLN A 65 -0.24 -17.49 -22.35
N ASP A 66 0.86 -17.70 -21.65
CA ASP A 66 2.15 -18.01 -22.26
C ASP A 66 2.84 -19.28 -21.69
N PRO A 67 2.14 -20.45 -21.64
CA PRO A 67 2.74 -21.70 -21.16
C PRO A 67 3.81 -22.25 -22.12
N GLY A 68 3.92 -21.72 -23.35
CA GLY A 68 4.79 -22.23 -24.41
C GLY A 68 6.03 -21.39 -24.70
N ARG A 69 6.24 -20.25 -24.08
CA ARG A 69 7.51 -19.53 -24.18
C ARG A 69 8.55 -20.15 -23.25
N GLU A 70 9.22 -21.15 -23.76
CA GLU A 70 10.31 -21.95 -23.12
C GLU A 70 11.46 -21.11 -22.52
N HIS A 71 11.40 -19.78 -22.62
CA HIS A 71 12.45 -18.88 -22.16
C HIS A 71 11.92 -17.85 -21.17
N GLY A 72 11.41 -18.19 -20.03
CA GLY A 72 11.13 -17.35 -18.81
C GLY A 72 11.03 -15.80 -18.90
N TRP A 73 11.53 -15.20 -19.96
CA TRP A 73 11.60 -13.76 -20.19
C TRP A 73 10.21 -13.11 -20.43
N GLY A 74 9.27 -13.83 -21.07
CA GLY A 74 7.91 -13.34 -21.29
C GLY A 74 7.17 -13.10 -19.97
N THR A 75 7.21 -14.06 -19.06
CA THR A 75 6.62 -13.99 -17.72
C THR A 75 7.28 -12.89 -16.87
N ILE A 76 8.61 -12.77 -16.92
CA ILE A 76 9.33 -11.71 -16.18
C ILE A 76 8.95 -10.33 -16.69
N THR A 77 8.84 -10.15 -18.00
CA THR A 77 8.44 -8.84 -18.57
C THR A 77 6.97 -8.53 -18.30
N GLY A 78 6.06 -9.50 -18.33
CA GLY A 78 4.65 -9.35 -17.95
C GLY A 78 4.50 -8.93 -16.49
N SER A 79 5.08 -9.70 -15.57
CA SER A 79 5.07 -9.39 -14.13
C SER A 79 5.72 -8.03 -13.82
N GLY A 80 6.79 -7.66 -14.54
CA GLY A 80 7.43 -6.34 -14.42
C GLY A 80 6.51 -5.20 -14.85
N LYS A 81 5.76 -5.36 -15.94
CA LYS A 81 4.75 -4.39 -16.39
C LYS A 81 3.64 -4.22 -15.36
N THR A 82 3.12 -5.32 -14.82
CA THR A 82 2.08 -5.31 -13.81
C THR A 82 2.56 -4.67 -12.50
N LEU A 83 3.79 -4.96 -12.08
CA LEU A 83 4.42 -4.30 -10.93
C LEU A 83 4.57 -2.80 -11.15
N LEU A 84 4.95 -2.35 -12.33
CA LEU A 84 5.07 -0.92 -12.67
C LEU A 84 3.72 -0.19 -12.51
N LEU A 85 2.61 -0.80 -12.96
CA LEU A 85 1.27 -0.23 -12.77
C LEU A 85 0.86 -0.19 -11.30
N LEU A 86 1.15 -1.24 -10.53
CA LEU A 86 0.90 -1.27 -9.09
C LEU A 86 1.70 -0.19 -8.34
N LEU A 87 2.97 0.01 -8.70
CA LEU A 87 3.81 1.06 -8.11
C LEU A 87 3.30 2.47 -8.45
N ALA A 88 2.77 2.68 -9.66
CA ALA A 88 2.14 3.95 -10.04
C ALA A 88 0.86 4.22 -9.22
N LEU A 89 -0.01 3.22 -9.07
CA LEU A 89 -1.19 3.32 -8.20
C LEU A 89 -0.81 3.61 -6.75
N TRP A 90 0.18 2.89 -6.23
CA TRP A 90 0.71 3.12 -4.88
C TRP A 90 1.23 4.54 -4.69
N ALA A 91 1.94 5.11 -5.67
CA ALA A 91 2.46 6.47 -5.60
C ALA A 91 1.35 7.52 -5.48
N VAL A 92 0.22 7.35 -6.20
CA VAL A 92 -0.95 8.22 -6.08
C VAL A 92 -1.59 8.08 -4.70
N TRP A 93 -1.82 6.85 -4.25
CA TRP A 93 -2.41 6.59 -2.94
C TRP A 93 -1.56 7.13 -1.80
N GLN A 94 -0.28 6.78 -1.76
CA GLN A 94 0.67 7.22 -0.73
C GLN A 94 0.75 8.74 -0.66
N GLY A 95 0.88 9.40 -1.80
CA GLY A 95 0.95 10.86 -1.85
C GLY A 95 -0.32 11.53 -1.32
N THR A 96 -1.49 10.93 -1.55
CA THR A 96 -2.78 11.40 -1.02
C THR A 96 -2.87 11.16 0.47
N ALA A 97 -2.56 9.95 0.96
CA ALA A 97 -2.56 9.60 2.38
C ALA A 97 -1.62 10.50 3.21
N TRP A 98 -0.41 10.78 2.69
CA TRP A 98 0.50 11.73 3.34
C TRP A 98 -0.01 13.17 3.35
N THR A 99 -0.78 13.55 2.35
CA THR A 99 -1.37 14.89 2.27
C THR A 99 -2.49 15.04 3.29
N THR A 100 -3.39 14.09 3.39
CA THR A 100 -4.50 14.12 4.36
C THR A 100 -4.05 13.90 5.81
N SER A 101 -2.91 13.23 6.02
CA SER A 101 -2.29 13.12 7.36
C SER A 101 -1.53 14.39 7.80
N ARG A 102 -1.42 15.38 6.96
CA ARG A 102 -0.71 16.64 7.27
C ARG A 102 -1.62 17.86 7.32
N TYR A 103 -2.69 17.86 6.56
CA TYR A 103 -3.62 18.96 6.44
C TYR A 103 -5.04 18.48 6.78
N ASP A 104 -5.88 19.39 7.27
CA ASP A 104 -7.27 19.08 7.65
C ASP A 104 -8.08 18.57 6.44
N PRO A 105 -8.49 17.29 6.42
CA PRO A 105 -9.19 16.68 5.28
C PRO A 105 -10.62 17.25 5.08
N TYR A 106 -11.16 18.00 6.03
CA TYR A 106 -12.47 18.67 5.89
C TYR A 106 -12.40 19.98 5.11
N ARG A 107 -11.21 20.46 4.79
CA ARG A 107 -11.04 21.68 3.99
C ARG A 107 -11.27 21.42 2.51
N VAL A 108 -11.97 22.33 1.83
CA VAL A 108 -12.30 22.21 0.40
C VAL A 108 -11.08 21.89 -0.48
N PRO A 109 -9.90 22.54 -0.33
CA PRO A 109 -8.74 22.17 -1.15
C PRO A 109 -8.30 20.70 -0.98
N LEU A 110 -8.41 20.16 0.25
CA LEU A 110 -8.07 18.76 0.51
C LEU A 110 -9.11 17.81 -0.08
N GLN A 111 -10.39 18.13 0.06
CA GLN A 111 -11.47 17.37 -0.58
C GLN A 111 -11.27 17.32 -2.09
N THR A 112 -10.94 18.45 -2.72
CA THR A 112 -10.66 18.52 -4.17
C THR A 112 -9.47 17.63 -4.54
N VAL A 113 -8.38 17.64 -3.75
CA VAL A 113 -7.23 16.74 -3.97
C VAL A 113 -7.64 15.28 -3.89
N VAL A 114 -8.40 14.88 -2.86
CA VAL A 114 -8.83 13.48 -2.67
C VAL A 114 -9.79 13.04 -3.78
N ILE A 115 -10.76 13.89 -4.14
CA ILE A 115 -11.72 13.58 -5.22
C ILE A 115 -11.00 13.47 -6.57
N THR A 116 -10.05 14.36 -6.87
CA THR A 116 -9.25 14.26 -8.10
C THR A 116 -8.44 12.97 -8.13
N ALA A 117 -7.77 12.62 -7.03
CA ALA A 117 -7.03 11.38 -6.91
C ALA A 117 -7.94 10.14 -7.06
N LEU A 118 -9.15 10.18 -6.48
CA LEU A 118 -10.17 9.13 -6.58
C LEU A 118 -10.56 8.89 -8.05
N VAL A 119 -10.97 9.95 -8.76
CA VAL A 119 -11.39 9.87 -10.16
C VAL A 119 -10.24 9.37 -11.04
N CYS A 120 -9.05 9.93 -10.87
CA CYS A 120 -7.87 9.51 -11.62
C CYS A 120 -7.49 8.04 -11.33
N SER A 121 -7.52 7.60 -10.08
CA SER A 121 -7.25 6.21 -9.72
C SER A 121 -8.27 5.25 -10.31
N MET A 122 -9.55 5.64 -10.37
CA MET A 122 -10.59 4.86 -11.05
C MET A 122 -10.31 4.74 -12.54
N VAL A 123 -9.96 5.85 -13.22
CA VAL A 123 -9.59 5.86 -14.63
C VAL A 123 -8.35 5.00 -14.89
N MET A 124 -7.33 5.10 -14.03
CA MET A 124 -6.15 4.21 -14.07
C MET A 124 -6.56 2.75 -13.94
N GLY A 125 -7.42 2.40 -12.97
CA GLY A 125 -7.94 1.05 -12.77
C GLY A 125 -8.62 0.49 -14.01
N VAL A 126 -9.46 1.28 -14.66
CA VAL A 126 -10.12 0.91 -15.94
C VAL A 126 -9.10 0.69 -17.06
N ALA A 127 -8.02 1.48 -17.08
CA ALA A 127 -6.99 1.39 -18.10
C ALA A 127 -6.02 0.20 -17.94
N ILE A 128 -5.88 -0.39 -16.75
CA ILE A 128 -4.88 -1.43 -16.43
C ILE A 128 -4.81 -2.58 -17.44
N PRO A 129 -5.92 -3.21 -17.86
CA PRO A 129 -5.84 -4.37 -18.75
C PRO A 129 -5.09 -4.11 -20.05
N ARG A 130 -5.25 -2.91 -20.61
CA ARG A 130 -4.65 -2.50 -21.88
C ARG A 130 -3.71 -1.31 -21.74
N ALA A 131 -3.13 -1.10 -20.56
CA ALA A 131 -2.26 0.04 -20.27
C ALA A 131 -0.97 0.07 -21.11
N PHE A 132 -0.57 -1.05 -21.70
CA PHE A 132 0.57 -1.13 -22.61
C PHE A 132 0.15 -1.28 -24.09
N SER A 133 -1.09 -0.90 -24.41
CA SER A 133 -1.64 -0.88 -25.77
C SER A 133 -2.64 0.28 -25.93
N GLU A 134 -3.92 0.00 -26.09
CA GLU A 134 -4.97 0.96 -26.45
C GLU A 134 -5.22 2.05 -25.38
N THR A 135 -5.05 1.73 -24.09
CA THR A 135 -5.37 2.65 -22.97
C THR A 135 -4.14 3.28 -22.33
N ALA A 136 -2.97 3.18 -22.99
CA ALA A 136 -1.71 3.74 -22.48
C ALA A 136 -1.81 5.23 -22.15
N LEU A 137 -2.33 6.03 -23.10
CA LEU A 137 -2.49 7.47 -22.90
C LEU A 137 -3.50 7.79 -21.78
N MET A 138 -4.60 7.03 -21.68
CA MET A 138 -5.60 7.20 -20.63
C MET A 138 -5.00 6.98 -19.25
N PHE A 139 -4.18 5.92 -19.07
CA PHE A 139 -3.48 5.65 -17.82
C PHE A 139 -2.48 6.76 -17.48
N ALA A 140 -1.63 7.15 -18.46
CA ALA A 140 -0.61 8.17 -18.25
C ALA A 140 -1.20 9.54 -17.91
N VAL A 141 -2.23 9.98 -18.62
CA VAL A 141 -2.90 11.27 -18.37
C VAL A 141 -3.55 11.27 -17.00
N ALA A 142 -4.27 10.22 -16.63
CA ALA A 142 -4.87 10.10 -15.29
C ALA A 142 -3.81 10.14 -14.17
N TYR A 143 -2.70 9.41 -14.35
CA TYR A 143 -1.57 9.44 -13.41
C TYR A 143 -0.99 10.85 -13.26
N VAL A 144 -0.68 11.52 -14.37
CA VAL A 144 -0.09 12.87 -14.38
C VAL A 144 -1.04 13.88 -13.74
N ILE A 145 -2.34 13.84 -14.05
CA ILE A 145 -3.33 14.70 -13.42
C ILE A 145 -3.33 14.50 -11.91
N ALA A 146 -3.39 13.26 -11.42
CA ALA A 146 -3.38 12.97 -9.98
C ALA A 146 -2.12 13.52 -9.28
N GLN A 147 -0.96 13.33 -9.91
CA GLN A 147 0.32 13.71 -9.31
C GLN A 147 0.59 15.22 -9.35
N VAL A 148 0.22 15.91 -10.44
CA VAL A 148 0.47 17.35 -10.63
C VAL A 148 -0.56 18.22 -9.90
N THR A 149 -1.86 17.87 -9.97
CA THR A 149 -2.92 18.71 -9.37
C THR A 149 -2.80 18.78 -7.86
N ARG A 150 -2.41 17.71 -7.20
CA ARG A 150 -2.21 17.68 -5.75
C ARG A 150 -1.26 18.79 -5.24
N PRO A 151 0.01 18.87 -5.65
CA PRO A 151 0.90 19.92 -5.19
C PRO A 151 0.52 21.32 -5.74
N VAL A 152 -0.11 21.41 -6.90
CA VAL A 152 -0.60 22.70 -7.44
C VAL A 152 -1.71 23.27 -6.55
N ILE A 153 -2.76 22.51 -6.28
CA ILE A 153 -3.87 22.91 -5.39
C ILE A 153 -3.31 23.34 -4.02
N LEU A 154 -2.41 22.52 -3.44
CA LEU A 154 -1.82 22.83 -2.15
C LEU A 154 -0.92 24.08 -2.19
N SER A 155 -0.19 24.33 -3.27
CA SER A 155 0.64 25.53 -3.39
C SER A 155 -0.19 26.81 -3.43
N VAL A 156 -1.38 26.76 -4.05
CA VAL A 156 -2.33 27.87 -4.08
C VAL A 156 -2.97 28.06 -2.72
N ALA A 157 -3.46 26.98 -2.12
CA ALA A 157 -4.20 27.03 -0.83
C ALA A 157 -3.31 27.46 0.35
N LEU A 158 -2.00 27.16 0.32
CA LEU A 158 -1.05 27.57 1.35
C LEU A 158 -0.68 29.07 1.29
N GLY A 159 -0.86 29.73 0.14
CA GLY A 159 -0.47 31.15 -0.02
C GLY A 159 1.02 31.38 0.29
N PRO A 160 1.40 32.39 1.10
CA PRO A 160 2.79 32.72 1.41
C PRO A 160 3.47 31.79 2.45
N HIS A 161 2.88 30.65 2.79
CA HIS A 161 3.41 29.75 3.80
C HIS A 161 4.77 29.12 3.37
N PRO A 162 5.74 28.88 4.28
CA PRO A 162 7.04 28.27 3.96
C PRO A 162 6.96 26.94 3.21
N TYR A 163 5.94 26.13 3.49
CA TYR A 163 5.73 24.84 2.81
C TYR A 163 5.27 24.95 1.35
N ARG A 164 4.87 26.13 0.88
CA ARG A 164 4.55 26.38 -0.53
C ARG A 164 5.73 26.05 -1.45
N ARG A 165 6.96 26.40 -1.06
CA ARG A 165 8.17 26.08 -1.86
C ARG A 165 8.32 24.58 -2.11
N LEU A 166 8.02 23.74 -1.11
CA LEU A 166 8.02 22.28 -1.27
C LEU A 166 6.99 21.85 -2.31
N LYS A 167 5.76 22.41 -2.23
CA LYS A 167 4.67 22.02 -3.16
C LYS A 167 4.98 22.46 -4.60
N VAL A 168 5.56 23.62 -4.79
CA VAL A 168 6.02 24.08 -6.11
C VAL A 168 7.11 23.14 -6.68
N ARG A 169 8.09 22.73 -5.87
CA ARG A 169 9.11 21.77 -6.32
C ARG A 169 8.50 20.39 -6.68
N MET A 170 7.56 19.91 -5.89
CA MET A 170 6.83 18.66 -6.22
C MET A 170 6.09 18.82 -7.55
N ALA A 171 5.39 19.94 -7.78
CA ALA A 171 4.68 20.21 -9.02
C ALA A 171 5.61 20.21 -10.23
N VAL A 172 6.78 20.86 -10.11
CA VAL A 172 7.81 20.89 -11.18
C VAL A 172 8.32 19.49 -11.50
N ILE A 173 8.66 18.69 -10.49
CA ILE A 173 9.18 17.33 -10.68
C ILE A 173 8.12 16.44 -11.31
N TYR A 174 6.86 16.48 -10.86
CA TYR A 174 5.79 15.71 -11.46
C TYR A 174 5.43 16.19 -12.87
N ALA A 175 5.54 17.48 -13.17
CA ALA A 175 5.33 17.98 -14.52
C ALA A 175 6.42 17.49 -15.48
N VAL A 176 7.68 17.50 -15.05
CA VAL A 176 8.81 16.95 -15.85
C VAL A 176 8.64 15.44 -16.04
N SER A 177 8.33 14.70 -14.99
CA SER A 177 8.04 13.27 -15.07
C SER A 177 6.83 12.98 -15.99
N GLY A 178 5.82 13.85 -15.94
CA GLY A 178 4.63 13.77 -16.77
C GLY A 178 4.92 13.77 -18.28
N VAL A 179 5.98 14.46 -18.71
CA VAL A 179 6.43 14.41 -20.12
C VAL A 179 6.88 12.99 -20.50
N LEU A 180 7.58 12.30 -19.59
CA LEU A 180 8.01 10.91 -19.82
C LEU A 180 6.83 9.94 -19.79
N TRP A 181 5.84 10.15 -18.91
CA TRP A 181 4.63 9.35 -18.84
C TRP A 181 3.80 9.46 -20.13
N ILE A 182 3.50 10.70 -20.56
CA ILE A 182 2.68 10.97 -21.77
C ILE A 182 3.47 10.59 -23.02
N GLY A 183 4.74 10.99 -23.12
CA GLY A 183 5.60 10.63 -24.26
C GLY A 183 5.77 9.11 -24.41
N GLY A 184 5.98 8.40 -23.32
CA GLY A 184 6.07 6.93 -23.30
C GLY A 184 4.80 6.27 -23.81
N ALA A 185 3.62 6.79 -23.44
CA ALA A 185 2.33 6.25 -23.89
C ALA A 185 2.09 6.37 -25.40
N MET A 186 2.85 7.20 -26.09
CA MET A 186 2.74 7.42 -27.54
C MET A 186 3.78 6.62 -28.35
N LEU A 187 4.62 5.84 -27.69
CA LEU A 187 5.71 5.09 -28.29
C LEU A 187 5.43 3.57 -28.27
N SER A 188 6.38 2.79 -28.81
CA SER A 188 6.30 1.33 -28.74
C SER A 188 6.30 0.83 -27.29
N THR A 189 5.70 -0.35 -27.04
CA THR A 189 5.56 -0.94 -25.71
C THR A 189 6.91 -1.02 -24.96
N ASN A 190 8.01 -1.36 -25.61
CA ASN A 190 9.31 -1.42 -24.95
C ASN A 190 9.81 -0.03 -24.53
N ALA A 191 9.69 0.97 -25.38
CA ALA A 191 10.03 2.36 -25.07
C ALA A 191 9.13 2.90 -23.95
N GLN A 192 7.84 2.59 -23.97
CA GLN A 192 6.87 2.94 -22.92
C GLN A 192 7.30 2.38 -21.56
N VAL A 193 7.61 1.08 -21.48
CA VAL A 193 8.04 0.44 -20.22
C VAL A 193 9.29 1.11 -19.67
N VAL A 194 10.27 1.39 -20.53
CA VAL A 194 11.51 2.08 -20.12
C VAL A 194 11.22 3.49 -19.62
N LEU A 195 10.48 4.29 -20.39
CA LEU A 195 10.20 5.68 -20.00
C LEU A 195 9.35 5.77 -18.73
N TRP A 196 8.34 4.92 -18.58
CA TRP A 196 7.52 4.88 -17.37
C TRP A 196 8.32 4.41 -16.15
N SER A 197 9.23 3.45 -16.33
CA SER A 197 10.13 3.00 -15.25
C SER A 197 11.11 4.10 -14.83
N VAL A 198 11.68 4.82 -15.81
CA VAL A 198 12.55 5.98 -15.54
C VAL A 198 11.78 7.11 -14.86
N ALA A 199 10.57 7.43 -15.34
CA ALA A 199 9.72 8.46 -14.76
C ALA A 199 9.39 8.16 -13.28
N LEU A 200 8.92 6.94 -13.01
CA LEU A 200 8.58 6.50 -11.67
C LEU A 200 9.83 6.45 -10.76
N GLY A 201 10.94 5.91 -11.25
CA GLY A 201 12.21 5.89 -10.53
C GLY A 201 12.71 7.29 -10.19
N PHE A 202 12.59 8.23 -11.13
CA PHE A 202 12.92 9.65 -10.91
C PHE A 202 12.06 10.28 -9.82
N GLU A 203 10.75 10.03 -9.81
CA GLU A 203 9.84 10.52 -8.76
C GLU A 203 10.17 9.95 -7.37
N TYR A 204 10.42 8.65 -7.27
CA TYR A 204 10.82 8.00 -6.02
C TYR A 204 12.17 8.54 -5.51
N LEU A 205 13.14 8.71 -6.42
CA LEU A 205 14.44 9.26 -6.06
C LEU A 205 14.31 10.72 -5.62
N ALA A 206 13.55 11.55 -6.35
CA ALA A 206 13.29 12.93 -5.98
C ALA A 206 12.63 13.04 -4.59
N ALA A 207 11.67 12.16 -4.28
CA ALA A 207 11.06 12.09 -2.95
C ALA A 207 12.07 11.72 -1.86
N ARG A 208 13.01 10.81 -2.14
CA ARG A 208 14.09 10.42 -1.21
C ARG A 208 15.08 11.56 -0.98
N CYS A 209 15.39 12.33 -2.03
CA CYS A 209 16.33 13.45 -1.97
C CYS A 209 15.70 14.77 -1.45
N GLY A 210 14.40 14.76 -1.09
CA GLY A 210 13.71 15.95 -0.57
C GLY A 210 13.27 16.92 -1.66
N TRP A 211 12.94 16.42 -2.84
CA TRP A 211 12.40 17.16 -3.99
C TRP A 211 13.35 18.27 -4.46
N PRO A 212 14.57 17.92 -4.88
CA PRO A 212 15.55 18.91 -5.30
C PRO A 212 15.15 19.54 -6.64
N VAL A 213 15.14 20.86 -6.71
CA VAL A 213 14.93 21.63 -7.95
C VAL A 213 15.97 22.75 -8.01
N PRO A 214 16.72 22.90 -9.14
CA PRO A 214 17.65 23.99 -9.32
C PRO A 214 16.98 25.35 -9.06
N GLY A 215 17.64 26.23 -8.32
CA GLY A 215 17.10 27.53 -7.92
C GLY A 215 16.07 27.53 -6.79
N LEU A 216 15.39 26.40 -6.52
CA LEU A 216 14.41 26.30 -5.43
C LEU A 216 14.93 25.50 -4.21
N GLY A 217 16.10 24.84 -4.32
CA GLY A 217 16.72 24.08 -3.25
C GLY A 217 16.07 22.71 -2.98
N ARG A 218 16.29 22.14 -1.79
CA ARG A 218 15.75 20.85 -1.34
C ARG A 218 15.15 20.94 0.06
N SER A 219 14.31 20.00 0.45
CA SER A 219 13.72 19.91 1.80
C SER A 219 14.42 18.84 2.63
N THR A 220 14.56 19.09 3.93
CA THR A 220 14.95 18.05 4.90
C THR A 220 13.70 17.35 5.41
N ILE A 221 13.54 16.07 5.07
CA ILE A 221 12.34 15.28 5.35
C ILE A 221 12.11 15.10 6.85
N SER A 222 13.19 14.97 7.63
CA SER A 222 13.12 14.81 9.10
C SER A 222 12.43 15.97 9.83
N LYS A 223 12.27 17.12 9.16
CA LYS A 223 11.56 18.29 9.71
C LYS A 223 10.07 18.34 9.38
N TRP A 224 9.53 17.28 8.77
CA TRP A 224 8.12 17.27 8.41
C TRP A 224 7.29 16.82 9.62
N GLU A 225 6.33 17.65 10.00
CA GLU A 225 5.30 17.30 10.97
C GLU A 225 4.24 16.42 10.31
N ILE A 226 3.89 15.31 10.93
CA ILE A 226 2.91 14.34 10.43
C ILE A 226 2.05 13.87 11.59
N ALA A 227 0.75 13.76 11.37
CA ALA A 227 -0.16 13.08 12.28
C ALA A 227 0.09 11.57 12.22
N GLY A 228 0.96 11.06 13.08
CA GLY A 228 1.43 9.68 13.04
C GLY A 228 0.31 8.65 13.22
N GLU A 229 -0.65 8.91 14.10
CA GLU A 229 -1.81 8.03 14.31
C GLU A 229 -2.69 7.95 13.06
N HIS A 230 -3.01 9.10 12.46
CA HIS A 230 -3.80 9.15 11.23
C HIS A 230 -3.10 8.43 10.08
N LEU A 231 -1.79 8.67 9.88
CA LEU A 231 -1.03 7.99 8.83
C LEU A 231 -0.96 6.48 9.04
N ALA A 232 -0.77 6.03 10.29
CA ALA A 232 -0.78 4.60 10.63
C ALA A 232 -2.14 3.97 10.34
N GLU A 233 -3.24 4.65 10.66
CA GLU A 233 -4.59 4.18 10.33
C GLU A 233 -4.79 4.07 8.82
N ARG A 234 -4.30 5.04 8.03
CA ARG A 234 -4.35 4.97 6.56
C ARG A 234 -3.63 3.73 6.02
N TYR A 235 -2.44 3.40 6.52
CA TYR A 235 -1.73 2.18 6.13
C TYR A 235 -2.49 0.91 6.51
N GLN A 236 -3.10 0.86 7.70
CA GLN A 236 -3.92 -0.27 8.14
C GLN A 236 -5.15 -0.46 7.23
N GLN A 237 -5.82 0.63 6.85
CA GLN A 237 -6.97 0.59 5.94
C GLN A 237 -6.59 0.08 4.56
N PHE A 238 -5.50 0.58 3.98
CA PHE A 238 -5.03 0.10 2.69
C PHE A 238 -4.59 -1.37 2.73
N PHE A 239 -3.96 -1.79 3.83
CA PHE A 239 -3.66 -3.21 4.05
C PHE A 239 -4.94 -4.06 4.05
N LEU A 240 -6.01 -3.61 4.69
CA LEU A 240 -7.30 -4.32 4.68
C LEU A 240 -7.93 -4.36 3.28
N VAL A 241 -7.79 -3.30 2.49
CA VAL A 241 -8.20 -3.28 1.08
C VAL A 241 -7.45 -4.34 0.28
N ALA A 242 -6.12 -4.38 0.40
CA ALA A 242 -5.29 -5.37 -0.29
C ALA A 242 -5.54 -6.81 0.20
N LEU A 243 -5.85 -6.98 1.48
CA LEU A 243 -6.25 -8.28 2.03
C LEU A 243 -7.63 -8.70 1.53
N GLY A 244 -8.57 -7.75 1.40
CA GLY A 244 -9.88 -7.99 0.82
C GLY A 244 -9.78 -8.54 -0.60
N GLU A 245 -8.81 -8.09 -1.39
CA GLU A 245 -8.52 -8.62 -2.72
C GLU A 245 -8.23 -10.12 -2.70
N THR A 246 -7.46 -10.62 -1.73
CA THR A 246 -7.16 -12.07 -1.63
C THR A 246 -8.43 -12.90 -1.44
N ILE A 247 -9.42 -12.36 -0.72
CA ILE A 247 -10.71 -13.03 -0.47
C ILE A 247 -11.60 -12.95 -1.72
N LEU A 248 -11.65 -11.77 -2.37
CA LEU A 248 -12.46 -11.56 -3.57
C LEU A 248 -12.00 -12.43 -4.72
N VAL A 249 -10.70 -12.46 -5.01
CA VAL A 249 -10.11 -13.30 -6.06
C VAL A 249 -10.40 -14.77 -5.80
N ALA A 250 -10.13 -15.27 -4.58
CA ALA A 250 -10.43 -16.66 -4.23
C ALA A 250 -11.92 -16.99 -4.39
N GLY A 251 -12.83 -16.09 -3.97
CA GLY A 251 -14.27 -16.26 -4.10
C GLY A 251 -14.73 -16.28 -5.56
N PHE A 252 -14.24 -15.34 -6.38
CA PHE A 252 -14.59 -15.29 -7.81
C PHE A 252 -14.05 -16.50 -8.57
N SER A 253 -12.81 -16.92 -8.34
CA SER A 253 -12.23 -18.10 -9.00
C SER A 253 -13.00 -19.37 -8.64
N TYR A 254 -13.29 -19.59 -7.35
CA TYR A 254 -14.08 -20.76 -6.94
C TYR A 254 -15.51 -20.74 -7.49
N SER A 255 -16.16 -19.57 -7.56
CA SER A 255 -17.55 -19.46 -8.06
C SER A 255 -17.70 -19.76 -9.55
N LYS A 256 -16.64 -19.60 -10.34
CA LYS A 256 -16.61 -19.87 -11.79
C LYS A 256 -16.20 -21.29 -12.13
N GLY A 257 -15.46 -21.95 -11.23
CA GLY A 257 -14.91 -23.28 -11.45
C GLY A 257 -15.90 -24.42 -11.10
N PRO A 258 -15.49 -25.68 -11.32
CA PRO A 258 -16.26 -26.84 -10.89
C PRO A 258 -16.22 -26.96 -9.37
N TYR A 259 -17.37 -27.34 -8.78
CA TYR A 259 -17.51 -27.55 -7.33
C TYR A 259 -16.96 -28.92 -6.89
N GLU A 260 -15.74 -29.25 -7.31
CA GLU A 260 -15.07 -30.50 -6.98
C GLU A 260 -14.28 -30.39 -5.67
N LYS A 261 -13.96 -31.55 -5.07
CA LYS A 261 -13.25 -31.60 -3.77
C LYS A 261 -11.89 -30.87 -3.80
N GLY A 262 -11.12 -31.00 -4.90
CA GLY A 262 -9.83 -30.32 -5.06
C GLY A 262 -9.94 -28.81 -5.02
N HIS A 263 -10.89 -28.26 -5.77
CA HIS A 263 -11.19 -26.80 -5.83
C HIS A 263 -11.71 -26.30 -4.47
N ALA A 264 -12.57 -27.08 -3.79
CA ALA A 264 -13.07 -26.74 -2.45
C ALA A 264 -11.92 -26.67 -1.41
N TRP A 265 -10.99 -27.61 -1.44
CA TRP A 265 -9.82 -27.57 -0.57
C TRP A 265 -8.89 -26.40 -0.87
N ALA A 266 -8.64 -26.11 -2.16
CA ALA A 266 -7.84 -24.92 -2.56
C ALA A 266 -8.48 -23.63 -2.06
N PHE A 267 -9.80 -23.48 -2.22
CA PHE A 267 -10.53 -22.31 -1.72
C PHE A 267 -10.49 -22.20 -0.19
N ALA A 268 -10.71 -23.32 0.53
CA ALA A 268 -10.62 -23.33 2.00
C ALA A 268 -9.24 -22.93 2.51
N LEU A 269 -8.17 -23.41 1.86
CA LEU A 269 -6.79 -23.04 2.17
C LEU A 269 -6.51 -21.55 1.87
N ALA A 270 -7.04 -21.02 0.76
CA ALA A 270 -6.94 -19.60 0.43
C ALA A 270 -7.57 -18.71 1.52
N LEU A 271 -8.79 -19.05 1.97
CA LEU A 271 -9.46 -18.35 3.07
C LEU A 271 -8.68 -18.47 4.38
N ALA A 272 -8.23 -19.68 4.73
CA ALA A 272 -7.42 -19.90 5.93
C ALA A 272 -6.15 -19.06 5.91
N THR A 273 -5.47 -18.99 4.75
CA THR A 273 -4.26 -18.18 4.59
C THR A 273 -4.57 -16.69 4.73
N SER A 274 -5.64 -16.19 4.12
CA SER A 274 -6.06 -14.77 4.26
C SER A 274 -6.34 -14.42 5.73
N ILE A 275 -6.99 -15.32 6.49
CA ILE A 275 -7.22 -15.15 7.94
C ILE A 275 -5.89 -15.11 8.70
N MET A 276 -4.91 -15.96 8.34
CA MET A 276 -3.59 -15.98 9.01
C MET A 276 -2.81 -14.69 8.69
N LEU A 277 -2.82 -14.21 7.46
CA LEU A 277 -2.21 -12.93 7.06
C LEU A 277 -2.79 -11.77 7.86
N TRP A 278 -4.12 -11.67 7.96
CA TRP A 278 -4.80 -10.70 8.82
C TRP A 278 -4.34 -10.82 10.28
N ARG A 279 -4.37 -12.04 10.82
CA ARG A 279 -4.00 -12.32 12.22
C ARG A 279 -2.58 -11.88 12.53
N ILE A 280 -1.63 -12.20 11.64
CA ILE A 280 -0.21 -11.83 11.78
C ILE A 280 -0.03 -10.32 11.69
N TYR A 281 -0.77 -9.64 10.79
CA TYR A 281 -0.67 -8.19 10.65
C TYR A 281 -1.19 -7.45 11.88
N VAL A 282 -2.39 -7.77 12.33
CA VAL A 282 -3.05 -7.07 13.44
C VAL A 282 -2.34 -7.30 14.77
N GLN A 283 -1.58 -8.37 14.92
CA GLN A 283 -0.90 -8.69 16.16
C GLN A 283 0.26 -7.73 16.46
N ARG A 284 0.30 -7.15 17.67
CA ARG A 284 1.39 -6.33 18.21
C ARG A 284 1.73 -5.10 17.35
N ALA A 285 2.79 -5.16 16.50
CA ALA A 285 3.32 -4.01 15.78
C ALA A 285 2.28 -3.29 14.90
N GLY A 286 1.35 -4.01 14.27
CA GLY A 286 0.29 -3.40 13.47
C GLY A 286 -0.61 -2.46 14.28
N ARG A 287 -0.87 -2.78 15.55
CA ARG A 287 -1.74 -1.94 16.41
C ARG A 287 -1.08 -0.68 16.90
N ILE A 288 0.23 -0.71 17.15
CA ILE A 288 0.95 0.38 17.82
C ILE A 288 1.89 1.15 16.88
N LEU A 289 1.72 0.99 15.56
CA LEU A 289 2.49 1.76 14.58
C LEU A 289 2.33 3.27 14.80
N GLY A 290 1.12 3.75 15.08
CA GLY A 290 0.86 5.16 15.41
C GLY A 290 1.69 5.64 16.59
N GLU A 291 1.72 4.86 17.68
CA GLU A 291 2.54 5.12 18.84
C GLU A 291 4.04 5.15 18.51
N ALA A 292 4.51 4.21 17.66
CA ALA A 292 5.90 4.18 17.22
C ALA A 292 6.28 5.44 16.42
N VAL A 293 5.41 5.88 15.51
CA VAL A 293 5.62 7.13 14.75
C VAL A 293 5.68 8.33 15.67
N MET A 294 4.80 8.42 16.68
CA MET A 294 4.76 9.53 17.63
C MET A 294 5.96 9.56 18.59
N LYS A 295 6.48 8.39 18.99
CA LYS A 295 7.63 8.27 19.90
C LYS A 295 8.98 8.40 19.19
N ALA A 296 9.02 8.30 17.86
CA ALA A 296 10.25 8.38 17.08
C ALA A 296 10.90 9.76 17.18
N ARG A 297 12.24 9.80 17.20
CA ARG A 297 13.01 11.06 17.12
C ARG A 297 12.70 11.86 15.85
N HIS A 298 12.40 11.15 14.77
CA HIS A 298 12.03 11.72 13.47
C HIS A 298 10.78 11.03 12.92
N PRO A 299 9.56 11.45 13.32
CA PRO A 299 8.29 10.83 12.92
C PRO A 299 8.15 10.61 11.40
N ALA A 300 8.60 11.57 10.59
CA ALA A 300 8.55 11.48 9.13
C ALA A 300 9.43 10.37 8.56
N ASN A 301 10.53 10.00 9.21
CA ASN A 301 11.39 8.91 8.76
C ASN A 301 10.72 7.55 9.02
N ILE A 302 10.13 7.35 10.21
CA ILE A 302 9.35 6.14 10.51
C ILE A 302 8.14 6.05 9.58
N GLY A 303 7.37 7.13 9.40
CA GLY A 303 6.22 7.14 8.49
C GLY A 303 6.60 6.76 7.05
N ARG A 304 7.75 7.22 6.55
CA ARG A 304 8.26 6.85 5.22
C ARG A 304 8.74 5.39 5.16
N SER A 305 9.46 4.93 6.20
CA SER A 305 9.87 3.53 6.29
C SER A 305 8.65 2.61 6.33
N ALA A 306 7.62 2.97 7.10
CA ALA A 306 6.35 2.27 7.15
C ALA A 306 5.63 2.23 5.79
N ALA A 307 5.75 3.29 4.96
CA ALA A 307 5.22 3.27 3.59
C ALA A 307 5.88 2.19 2.74
N ASP A 308 7.23 2.13 2.75
CA ASP A 308 7.98 1.12 2.00
C ASP A 308 7.65 -0.29 2.50
N THR A 309 7.52 -0.45 3.80
CA THR A 309 7.15 -1.71 4.46
C THR A 309 5.76 -2.17 4.05
N HIS A 310 4.77 -1.26 4.04
CA HIS A 310 3.42 -1.59 3.59
C HIS A 310 3.36 -1.87 2.10
N LEU A 311 4.13 -1.17 1.27
CA LEU A 311 4.24 -1.49 -0.16
C LEU A 311 4.70 -2.93 -0.37
N VAL A 312 5.75 -3.38 0.34
CA VAL A 312 6.23 -4.78 0.25
C VAL A 312 5.15 -5.76 0.68
N MET A 313 4.42 -5.47 1.77
CA MET A 313 3.30 -6.33 2.21
C MET A 313 2.15 -6.36 1.19
N VAL A 314 1.79 -5.23 0.59
CA VAL A 314 0.74 -5.14 -0.44
C VAL A 314 1.14 -5.92 -1.70
N ILE A 315 2.38 -5.81 -2.16
CA ILE A 315 2.90 -6.66 -3.25
C ILE A 315 2.78 -8.13 -2.87
N GLY A 316 3.15 -8.49 -1.63
CA GLY A 316 2.99 -9.85 -1.12
C GLY A 316 1.54 -10.34 -1.15
N LEU A 317 0.58 -9.49 -0.75
CA LEU A 317 -0.86 -9.81 -0.81
C LEU A 317 -1.35 -9.98 -2.26
N ALA A 318 -0.95 -9.10 -3.17
CA ALA A 318 -1.30 -9.20 -4.59
C ALA A 318 -0.77 -10.50 -5.20
N CYS A 319 0.52 -10.84 -4.97
CA CYS A 319 1.09 -12.12 -5.39
C CYS A 319 0.32 -13.32 -4.79
N THR A 320 -0.08 -13.22 -3.52
CA THR A 320 -0.86 -14.27 -2.85
C THR A 320 -2.23 -14.45 -3.49
N ALA A 321 -2.93 -13.35 -3.81
CA ALA A 321 -4.23 -13.37 -4.49
C ALA A 321 -4.13 -14.07 -5.86
N ILE A 322 -3.14 -13.69 -6.66
CA ILE A 322 -2.85 -14.31 -7.96
C ILE A 322 -2.54 -15.82 -7.78
N GLY A 323 -1.71 -16.16 -6.78
CA GLY A 323 -1.39 -17.54 -6.44
C GLY A 323 -2.64 -18.37 -6.11
N TYR A 324 -3.64 -17.78 -5.41
CA TYR A 324 -4.89 -18.47 -5.12
C TYR A 324 -5.72 -18.73 -6.38
N GLU A 325 -5.84 -17.74 -7.26
CA GLU A 325 -6.54 -17.88 -8.54
C GLU A 325 -5.97 -19.04 -9.34
N LEU A 326 -4.64 -19.07 -9.51
CA LEU A 326 -3.93 -20.12 -10.22
C LEU A 326 -4.16 -21.52 -9.62
N ILE A 327 -4.12 -21.65 -8.30
CA ILE A 327 -4.30 -22.94 -7.64
C ILE A 327 -5.77 -23.39 -7.57
N ILE A 328 -6.69 -22.45 -7.45
CA ILE A 328 -8.12 -22.79 -7.48
C ILE A 328 -8.54 -23.29 -8.87
N GLU A 329 -7.95 -22.78 -9.95
CA GLU A 329 -8.23 -23.28 -11.30
C GLU A 329 -7.62 -24.66 -11.57
N ALA A 330 -6.43 -24.95 -11.04
CA ALA A 330 -5.70 -26.21 -11.31
C ALA A 330 -5.12 -26.83 -10.02
N PRO A 331 -5.96 -27.24 -9.03
CA PRO A 331 -5.49 -27.59 -7.69
C PRO A 331 -4.65 -28.85 -7.60
N LEU A 332 -4.87 -29.81 -8.49
CA LEU A 332 -4.17 -31.11 -8.49
C LEU A 332 -3.03 -31.20 -9.50
N GLU A 333 -2.85 -30.16 -10.31
CA GLU A 333 -1.78 -30.12 -11.29
C GLU A 333 -0.43 -29.73 -10.64
N ARG A 334 0.64 -30.11 -11.31
CA ARG A 334 1.98 -29.61 -10.99
C ARG A 334 2.10 -28.17 -11.45
N ILE A 335 2.65 -27.33 -10.59
CA ILE A 335 2.72 -25.90 -10.87
C ILE A 335 4.08 -25.51 -11.45
N PRO A 336 4.10 -24.62 -12.46
CA PRO A 336 5.33 -24.02 -12.96
C PRO A 336 6.03 -23.19 -11.88
N GLY A 337 7.35 -22.97 -12.03
CA GLY A 337 8.12 -22.15 -11.10
C GLY A 337 7.58 -20.72 -10.93
N SER A 338 7.00 -20.13 -11.99
CA SER A 338 6.35 -18.83 -11.94
C SER A 338 5.12 -18.81 -11.02
N TRP A 339 4.30 -19.85 -11.04
CA TRP A 339 3.15 -19.99 -10.14
C TRP A 339 3.60 -20.23 -8.70
N LEU A 340 4.63 -21.09 -8.51
CA LEU A 340 5.24 -21.31 -7.20
C LEU A 340 5.73 -20.00 -6.58
N ALA A 341 6.34 -19.13 -7.42
CA ALA A 341 6.79 -17.80 -6.98
C ALA A 341 5.64 -16.90 -6.50
N MET A 342 4.42 -17.04 -7.04
CA MET A 342 3.24 -16.33 -6.52
C MET A 342 2.73 -16.95 -5.22
N VAL A 343 2.56 -18.28 -5.18
CA VAL A 343 1.96 -19.02 -4.05
C VAL A 343 2.80 -18.93 -2.79
N LEU A 344 4.13 -19.09 -2.89
CA LEU A 344 5.05 -19.02 -1.75
C LEU A 344 5.72 -17.66 -1.60
N GLY A 345 6.05 -17.01 -2.72
CA GLY A 345 6.69 -15.68 -2.71
C GLY A 345 5.76 -14.59 -2.18
N GLY A 346 4.45 -14.67 -2.44
CA GLY A 346 3.48 -13.74 -1.86
C GLY A 346 3.52 -13.73 -0.33
N PRO A 347 3.26 -14.86 0.36
CA PRO A 347 3.41 -14.98 1.80
C PRO A 347 4.81 -14.64 2.32
N ALA A 348 5.87 -14.98 1.58
CA ALA A 348 7.23 -14.63 1.96
C ALA A 348 7.49 -13.13 1.93
N LEU A 349 7.05 -12.42 0.89
CA LEU A 349 7.12 -10.95 0.82
C LEU A 349 6.31 -10.29 1.94
N PHE A 350 5.11 -10.79 2.21
CA PHE A 350 4.32 -10.30 3.34
C PHE A 350 5.08 -10.49 4.67
N LEU A 351 5.65 -11.66 4.92
CA LEU A 351 6.43 -11.92 6.15
C LEU A 351 7.70 -11.07 6.24
N ALA A 352 8.38 -10.81 5.12
CA ALA A 352 9.53 -9.91 5.08
C ALA A 352 9.13 -8.46 5.42
N GLY A 353 8.05 -7.95 4.81
CA GLY A 353 7.48 -6.65 5.18
C GLY A 353 7.05 -6.61 6.64
N ARG A 354 6.41 -7.68 7.14
CA ARG A 354 5.99 -7.77 8.53
C ARG A 354 7.16 -7.83 9.52
N ALA A 355 8.27 -8.49 9.16
CA ALA A 355 9.50 -8.48 9.93
C ALA A 355 10.11 -7.07 10.02
N ARG A 356 10.11 -6.34 8.90
CA ARG A 356 10.56 -4.95 8.86
C ARG A 356 9.66 -4.03 9.70
N LEU A 357 8.34 -4.19 9.64
CA LEU A 357 7.40 -3.45 10.48
C LEU A 357 7.66 -3.71 11.98
N GLU A 358 7.97 -4.95 12.36
CA GLU A 358 8.31 -5.29 13.73
C GLU A 358 9.61 -4.59 14.17
N TYR A 359 10.60 -4.50 13.28
CA TYR A 359 11.82 -3.74 13.54
C TYR A 359 11.56 -2.24 13.70
N GLU A 360 10.73 -1.65 12.83
CA GLU A 360 10.36 -0.22 12.89
C GLU A 360 9.65 0.16 14.19
N VAL A 361 8.90 -0.78 14.75
CA VAL A 361 8.13 -0.55 15.99
C VAL A 361 8.92 -0.89 17.25
N PHE A 362 9.70 -1.99 17.24
CA PHE A 362 10.34 -2.56 18.44
C PHE A 362 11.88 -2.61 18.37
N ALA A 363 12.50 -2.11 17.32
CA ALA A 363 13.95 -2.24 17.07
C ALA A 363 14.47 -3.70 17.07
N ARG A 364 13.59 -4.69 16.91
CA ARG A 364 13.92 -6.12 16.89
C ARG A 364 12.97 -6.90 16.00
N VAL A 365 13.39 -8.07 15.56
CA VAL A 365 12.60 -8.99 14.73
C VAL A 365 12.50 -10.33 15.44
N SER A 366 11.31 -10.89 15.50
CA SER A 366 11.05 -12.19 16.09
C SER A 366 11.69 -13.34 15.30
N PRO A 367 12.36 -14.31 15.93
CA PRO A 367 12.97 -15.45 15.23
C PRO A 367 11.98 -16.24 14.35
N SER A 368 10.70 -16.29 14.72
CA SER A 368 9.64 -16.96 13.95
C SER A 368 9.54 -16.43 12.51
N ARG A 369 9.90 -15.15 12.26
CA ARG A 369 9.88 -14.55 10.91
C ARG A 369 11.00 -15.16 10.05
N TRP A 370 12.21 -15.23 10.58
CA TRP A 370 13.37 -15.78 9.88
C TRP A 370 13.20 -17.27 9.62
N ILE A 371 12.72 -18.05 10.60
CA ILE A 371 12.43 -19.47 10.44
C ILE A 371 11.40 -19.69 9.34
N ALA A 372 10.29 -18.94 9.37
CA ALA A 372 9.25 -19.06 8.36
C ALA A 372 9.75 -18.72 6.95
N LEU A 373 10.50 -17.62 6.79
CA LEU A 373 11.09 -17.24 5.50
C LEU A 373 12.04 -18.33 4.99
N THR A 374 12.91 -18.88 5.86
CA THR A 374 13.82 -19.98 5.49
C THR A 374 13.05 -21.22 5.07
N VAL A 375 11.99 -21.60 5.80
CA VAL A 375 11.16 -22.77 5.44
C VAL A 375 10.50 -22.57 4.08
N LEU A 376 9.90 -21.39 3.80
CA LEU A 376 9.28 -21.10 2.50
C LEU A 376 10.28 -21.17 1.35
N VAL A 377 11.49 -20.64 1.54
CA VAL A 377 12.54 -20.67 0.51
C VAL A 377 13.08 -22.10 0.30
N VAL A 378 13.44 -22.81 1.37
CA VAL A 378 14.01 -24.16 1.26
C VAL A 378 13.00 -25.16 0.69
N SER A 379 11.71 -25.02 1.08
CA SER A 379 10.66 -25.92 0.57
C SER A 379 10.26 -25.63 -0.88
N SER A 380 10.66 -24.52 -1.47
CA SER A 380 10.27 -24.17 -2.85
C SER A 380 10.78 -25.22 -3.87
N VAL A 381 11.99 -25.75 -3.70
CA VAL A 381 12.57 -26.72 -4.65
C VAL A 381 11.80 -28.05 -4.67
N PRO A 382 11.56 -28.75 -3.54
CA PRO A 382 10.81 -30.01 -3.57
C PRO A 382 9.34 -29.82 -4.00
N LEU A 383 8.76 -28.66 -3.73
CA LEU A 383 7.35 -28.36 -4.07
C LEU A 383 7.09 -28.19 -5.57
N LEU A 384 8.11 -27.95 -6.41
CA LEU A 384 7.99 -27.96 -7.87
C LEU A 384 7.50 -29.32 -8.42
N HIS A 385 7.64 -30.38 -7.65
CA HIS A 385 7.24 -31.73 -8.06
C HIS A 385 5.88 -32.16 -7.50
N LEU A 386 5.23 -31.31 -6.69
CA LEU A 386 3.98 -31.62 -6.00
C LEU A 386 2.78 -30.84 -6.59
N PRO A 387 1.55 -31.32 -6.38
CA PRO A 387 0.34 -30.58 -6.74
C PRO A 387 0.25 -29.22 -6.05
N GLY A 388 -0.36 -28.25 -6.75
CA GLY A 388 -0.49 -26.87 -6.27
C GLY A 388 -1.19 -26.72 -4.92
N VAL A 389 -2.22 -27.54 -4.66
CA VAL A 389 -2.92 -27.56 -3.38
C VAL A 389 -2.03 -27.89 -2.18
N LEU A 390 -1.03 -28.78 -2.35
CA LEU A 390 -0.08 -29.12 -1.30
C LEU A 390 0.90 -27.95 -1.04
N THR A 391 1.27 -27.24 -2.08
CA THR A 391 2.10 -26.03 -1.96
C THR A 391 1.37 -24.95 -1.15
N THR A 392 0.10 -24.73 -1.45
CA THR A 392 -0.73 -23.78 -0.68
C THR A 392 -0.93 -24.23 0.76
N ALA A 393 -1.11 -25.55 0.98
CA ALA A 393 -1.26 -26.10 2.33
C ALA A 393 0.02 -25.87 3.17
N LEU A 394 1.21 -26.05 2.60
CA LEU A 394 2.46 -25.74 3.30
C LEU A 394 2.55 -24.24 3.64
N GLY A 395 2.26 -23.36 2.68
CA GLY A 395 2.21 -21.90 2.92
C GLY A 395 1.29 -21.54 4.09
N ALA A 396 0.06 -22.10 4.09
CA ALA A 396 -0.91 -21.93 5.18
C ALA A 396 -0.39 -22.44 6.53
N LEU A 397 0.25 -23.61 6.55
CA LEU A 397 0.84 -24.20 7.77
C LEU A 397 1.97 -23.33 8.34
N VAL A 398 2.84 -22.80 7.48
CA VAL A 398 3.91 -21.89 7.90
C VAL A 398 3.33 -20.61 8.52
N LEU A 399 2.33 -20.01 7.89
CA LEU A 399 1.66 -18.83 8.44
C LEU A 399 0.91 -19.15 9.75
N ALA A 400 0.26 -20.29 9.84
CA ALA A 400 -0.39 -20.75 11.07
C ALA A 400 0.64 -20.93 12.20
N ALA A 401 1.79 -21.54 11.93
CA ALA A 401 2.86 -21.68 12.90
C ALA A 401 3.38 -20.33 13.40
N VAL A 402 3.54 -19.35 12.50
CA VAL A 402 3.90 -17.96 12.85
C VAL A 402 2.83 -17.32 13.72
N ALA A 403 1.55 -17.44 13.36
CA ALA A 403 0.43 -16.87 14.13
C ALA A 403 0.34 -17.48 15.55
N VAL A 404 0.57 -18.79 15.67
CA VAL A 404 0.62 -19.50 16.96
C VAL A 404 1.83 -19.06 17.80
N ALA A 405 3.01 -18.94 17.17
CA ALA A 405 4.20 -18.46 17.86
C ALA A 405 4.01 -17.03 18.41
N ASP A 406 3.37 -16.15 17.64
CA ASP A 406 3.03 -14.81 18.08
C ASP A 406 2.00 -14.80 19.21
N ALA A 407 0.98 -15.65 19.12
CA ALA A 407 -0.05 -15.77 20.16
C ALA A 407 0.55 -16.27 21.48
N ARG A 408 1.40 -17.31 21.43
CA ARG A 408 2.10 -17.84 22.62
C ARG A 408 3.00 -16.80 23.28
N ARG A 409 3.71 -15.99 22.48
CA ARG A 409 4.59 -14.93 22.97
C ARG A 409 3.81 -13.78 23.61
N ALA A 410 2.59 -13.52 23.15
CA ALA A 410 1.72 -12.50 23.72
C ALA A 410 0.93 -12.98 24.96
N HIS A 411 0.80 -14.30 25.15
CA HIS A 411 0.01 -14.88 26.24
C HIS A 411 0.67 -14.58 27.59
N GLY A 412 -0.07 -13.94 28.49
CA GLY A 412 0.40 -13.60 29.82
C GLY A 412 1.43 -12.45 29.91
N ALA A 413 1.86 -11.89 28.76
CA ALA A 413 2.77 -10.76 28.75
C ALA A 413 2.00 -9.43 28.73
N PRO A 414 2.47 -8.38 29.45
CA PRO A 414 1.88 -7.05 29.37
C PRO A 414 1.99 -6.48 27.93
N PRO A 415 1.13 -5.51 27.56
CA PRO A 415 1.25 -4.83 26.28
C PRO A 415 2.65 -4.23 26.13
N GLU A 416 3.33 -4.59 25.05
CA GLU A 416 4.66 -4.07 24.75
C GLU A 416 4.56 -2.66 24.19
N ALA A 417 5.30 -1.71 24.79
CA ALA A 417 5.37 -0.34 24.32
C ALA A 417 6.24 -0.23 23.05
N ALA A 418 5.93 0.76 22.19
CA ALA A 418 6.75 1.04 21.03
C ALA A 418 8.14 1.56 21.44
N THR A 419 9.19 1.02 20.81
CA THR A 419 10.60 1.40 20.99
C THR A 419 11.27 1.54 19.62
N PRO A 420 10.89 2.58 18.81
CA PRO A 420 11.39 2.73 17.45
C PRO A 420 12.91 2.96 17.43
N PRO A 421 13.64 2.44 16.41
CA PRO A 421 15.11 2.48 16.37
C PRO A 421 15.70 3.85 16.03
N PHE A 422 14.89 4.82 15.48
CA PHE A 422 15.35 6.15 15.02
C PHE A 422 14.28 7.23 15.07
#